data_f7744de8edebbf903dc13b69e6c357ff
#
_entry.id   f7744de8edebbf903dc13b69e6c357ff
#
_cell.length_a   1.000
_cell.length_b   1.000
_cell.length_c   1.000
_cell.angle_alpha   90.00
_cell.angle_beta   90.00
_cell.angle_gamma   90.00
#
_symmetry.space_group_name_H-M   'P 1'
#
loop_
_entity.id
_entity.type
_entity.pdbx_description
1 polymer ?
#
loop_
_entity_poly.entity_id
_entity_poly.type
_entity_poly.pdbx_seq_one_letter_code
_entity_poly.pdbx_strand_id
1 'polypeptide(L)'
;MNEPGVPNNFITDAIRRDNEAGTHGGRVQTRFPPEPNGFLHVGHAKAIVVDFGTAEDFGGSCMLRLDDTNPETEEEAFVNSIVEDIEWLGYEPAEVRHASDYFESLHDWAVRLIEKGLAYVDDQDGETISATRGSFNTPGTESPFRDRSVAENLDLFERMRAGEFPDGSRVLRAKIDMAHENMQLRDPVMYRIRNVAHHRTGQAWSIYPTYDWAHGQSDAIEGVTHSICTLEFESHRPLYDWFLEQLEVPEPPHQYEFARLELTHTVTSKRRLAKLVADGVVEGWDDPRMPTIRGLRRRGYPAAAIRAFCREVGTTRTNSRKAIEELESYVRRELNATAQRRMAVTRPLKLTLLDWPTEADGSPVVEWFEVVNNPENPADGTRLVPFTGELWIEQDDFREVPPPKYFRLSPGREVRLRGAYLVTARDVVKDEAGNVVEVRCSFDPESRGGTPADGRKVKSTMHWVSAPHALDATVALYDRLFTAEAPGERTGEALDDLNPASRELLTDAKVEPALADAAPGEVVQFERLGYFAADDHTPLLFHRTVGLRDEWASIQKRG
;
A
#
# COMPACT_ATOMS: atom_id res chain seq x y z
N MET A 1 33.77 1.70 -5.16
CA MET A 1 33.18 2.08 -6.48
C MET A 1 31.69 1.76 -6.39
N ASN A 2 30.81 2.72 -6.73
CA ASN A 2 29.37 2.44 -6.67
C ASN A 2 29.02 1.35 -7.69
N GLU A 3 28.41 0.28 -7.23
CA GLU A 3 27.86 -0.75 -8.11
C GLU A 3 26.71 -0.13 -8.92
N PRO A 4 26.66 -0.36 -10.24
CA PRO A 4 25.61 0.20 -11.06
C PRO A 4 24.24 -0.33 -10.63
N GLY A 5 23.35 0.55 -10.20
CA GLY A 5 21.97 0.22 -9.79
C GLY A 5 21.71 0.22 -8.28
N VAL A 6 22.74 0.14 -7.43
CA VAL A 6 22.57 0.21 -5.97
C VAL A 6 22.35 1.67 -5.54
N PRO A 7 21.26 2.00 -4.83
CA PRO A 7 21.02 3.34 -4.32
C PRO A 7 22.17 3.85 -3.45
N ASN A 8 22.42 5.14 -3.47
CA ASN A 8 23.43 5.75 -2.61
C ASN A 8 22.75 6.40 -1.41
N ASN A 9 22.82 5.76 -0.25
CA ASN A 9 22.25 6.22 1.00
C ASN A 9 23.06 5.72 2.19
N PHE A 10 22.77 6.21 3.39
CA PHE A 10 23.57 5.92 4.59
C PHE A 10 23.58 4.41 4.98
N ILE A 11 22.53 3.65 4.66
CA ILE A 11 22.46 2.18 4.89
C ILE A 11 23.39 1.47 3.91
N THR A 12 23.26 1.74 2.61
CA THR A 12 24.13 1.13 1.60
C THR A 12 25.58 1.54 1.77
N ASP A 13 25.86 2.75 2.28
CA ASP A 13 27.23 3.17 2.63
C ASP A 13 27.77 2.42 3.84
N ALA A 14 26.92 2.09 4.83
CA ALA A 14 27.31 1.26 5.96
C ALA A 14 27.65 -0.16 5.50
N ILE A 15 26.77 -0.78 4.71
CA ILE A 15 27.00 -2.14 4.16
C ILE A 15 28.31 -2.20 3.35
N ARG A 16 28.59 -1.19 2.51
CA ARG A 16 29.87 -1.14 1.76
C ARG A 16 31.08 -1.10 2.70
N ARG A 17 31.04 -0.26 3.75
CA ARG A 17 32.12 -0.21 4.74
C ARG A 17 32.31 -1.54 5.47
N ASP A 18 31.23 -2.18 5.87
CA ASP A 18 31.28 -3.47 6.57
C ASP A 18 31.80 -4.59 5.67
N ASN A 19 31.42 -4.59 4.38
CA ASN A 19 31.95 -5.52 3.39
C ASN A 19 33.45 -5.26 3.13
N GLU A 20 33.89 -3.99 3.01
CA GLU A 20 35.32 -3.66 2.86
C GLU A 20 36.14 -4.03 4.10
N ALA A 21 35.57 -3.88 5.30
CA ALA A 21 36.19 -4.27 6.55
C ALA A 21 36.13 -5.80 6.81
N GLY A 22 35.28 -6.52 6.11
CA GLY A 22 35.04 -7.97 6.34
C GLY A 22 34.28 -8.25 7.62
N THR A 23 33.55 -7.28 8.17
CA THR A 23 32.86 -7.35 9.48
C THR A 23 31.94 -8.58 9.58
N HIS A 24 31.18 -8.89 8.51
CA HIS A 24 30.28 -10.04 8.45
C HIS A 24 30.70 -11.09 7.38
N GLY A 25 32.01 -11.12 7.02
CA GLY A 25 32.50 -12.00 5.98
C GLY A 25 31.90 -11.79 4.58
N GLY A 26 31.42 -10.58 4.31
CA GLY A 26 30.74 -10.21 3.05
C GLY A 26 29.27 -10.64 2.97
N ARG A 27 28.70 -11.16 4.06
CA ARG A 27 27.26 -11.48 4.11
C ARG A 27 26.44 -10.22 4.30
N VAL A 28 25.31 -10.14 3.60
CA VAL A 28 24.26 -9.13 3.84
C VAL A 28 22.95 -9.87 4.09
N GLN A 29 22.51 -9.85 5.32
CA GLN A 29 21.26 -10.47 5.74
C GLN A 29 20.42 -9.47 6.51
N THR A 30 19.25 -9.20 5.99
CA THR A 30 18.24 -8.32 6.57
C THR A 30 17.01 -9.11 7.00
N ARG A 31 16.05 -8.47 7.61
CA ARG A 31 14.75 -9.08 7.91
C ARG A 31 13.64 -8.03 7.95
N PHE A 32 12.44 -8.43 7.58
CA PHE A 32 11.21 -7.67 7.81
C PHE A 32 10.44 -8.31 8.97
N PRO A 33 10.27 -7.61 10.13
CA PRO A 33 9.71 -8.21 11.35
C PRO A 33 8.33 -7.65 11.72
N PRO A 34 7.26 -7.87 10.92
CA PRO A 34 5.95 -7.36 11.26
C PRO A 34 5.31 -8.12 12.44
N GLU A 35 4.56 -7.42 13.29
CA GLU A 35 3.61 -8.07 14.19
C GLU A 35 2.43 -8.62 13.38
N PRO A 36 2.04 -9.92 13.53
CA PRO A 36 0.92 -10.52 12.81
C PRO A 36 -0.44 -10.15 13.43
N ASN A 37 -0.70 -8.86 13.58
CA ASN A 37 -1.85 -8.29 14.28
C ASN A 37 -2.70 -7.36 13.39
N GLY A 38 -2.48 -7.33 12.07
CA GLY A 38 -3.22 -6.51 11.11
C GLY A 38 -2.69 -6.58 9.69
N PHE A 39 -3.47 -6.01 8.77
CA PHE A 39 -3.09 -5.93 7.36
C PHE A 39 -1.99 -4.89 7.11
N LEU A 40 -1.10 -5.19 6.18
CA LEU A 40 -0.04 -4.28 5.77
C LEU A 40 -0.59 -3.08 4.99
N HIS A 41 0.08 -1.94 5.11
CA HIS A 41 -0.26 -0.71 4.43
C HIS A 41 0.95 -0.12 3.68
N VAL A 42 0.75 0.97 2.95
CA VAL A 42 1.80 1.63 2.14
C VAL A 42 3.08 1.95 2.91
N GLY A 43 2.99 2.23 4.22
CA GLY A 43 4.16 2.42 5.08
C GLY A 43 5.00 1.15 5.22
N HIS A 44 4.33 -0.01 5.37
CA HIS A 44 5.00 -1.32 5.38
C HIS A 44 5.56 -1.67 4.01
N ALA A 45 4.89 -1.29 2.91
CA ALA A 45 5.44 -1.49 1.56
C ALA A 45 6.81 -0.81 1.41
N LYS A 46 7.01 0.39 1.98
CA LYS A 46 8.32 1.03 2.00
C LYS A 46 9.35 0.23 2.81
N ALA A 47 8.97 -0.27 3.99
CA ALA A 47 9.88 -1.09 4.81
C ALA A 47 10.29 -2.38 4.06
N ILE A 48 9.32 -3.07 3.47
CA ILE A 48 9.58 -4.26 2.63
C ILE A 48 10.56 -3.93 1.50
N VAL A 49 10.32 -2.84 0.77
CA VAL A 49 11.22 -2.42 -0.32
C VAL A 49 12.63 -2.07 0.17
N VAL A 50 12.75 -1.50 1.37
CA VAL A 50 14.06 -1.16 1.96
C VAL A 50 14.75 -2.43 2.45
N ASP A 51 14.06 -3.31 3.19
CA ASP A 51 14.64 -4.52 3.77
C ASP A 51 15.04 -5.54 2.70
N PHE A 52 14.08 -5.93 1.84
CA PHE A 52 14.30 -6.89 0.77
C PHE A 52 15.17 -6.31 -0.34
N GLY A 53 14.88 -5.09 -0.79
CA GLY A 53 15.61 -4.45 -1.87
C GLY A 53 17.08 -4.19 -1.50
N THR A 54 17.39 -3.85 -0.24
CA THR A 54 18.77 -3.70 0.23
C THR A 54 19.51 -5.04 0.19
N ALA A 55 18.88 -6.12 0.63
CA ALA A 55 19.48 -7.45 0.54
C ALA A 55 19.77 -7.85 -0.91
N GLU A 56 18.78 -7.70 -1.81
CA GLU A 56 18.94 -7.98 -3.25
C GLU A 56 20.05 -7.16 -3.89
N ASP A 57 20.12 -5.86 -3.59
CA ASP A 57 21.13 -4.94 -4.16
C ASP A 57 22.58 -5.36 -3.83
N PHE A 58 22.78 -6.13 -2.76
CA PHE A 58 24.08 -6.67 -2.34
C PHE A 58 24.21 -8.19 -2.51
N GLY A 59 23.29 -8.84 -3.22
CA GLY A 59 23.31 -10.31 -3.42
C GLY A 59 23.12 -11.10 -2.13
N GLY A 60 22.50 -10.50 -1.12
CA GLY A 60 22.21 -11.08 0.18
C GLY A 60 20.83 -11.72 0.26
N SER A 61 20.33 -11.89 1.48
CA SER A 61 19.01 -12.47 1.77
C SER A 61 18.20 -11.63 2.76
N CYS A 62 16.87 -11.66 2.63
CA CYS A 62 15.96 -11.09 3.60
C CYS A 62 15.00 -12.15 4.13
N MET A 63 14.83 -12.20 5.44
CA MET A 63 13.89 -13.10 6.11
C MET A 63 12.60 -12.38 6.48
N LEU A 64 11.52 -13.11 6.56
CA LEU A 64 10.31 -12.68 7.24
C LEU A 64 10.30 -13.26 8.64
N ARG A 65 10.36 -12.42 9.67
CA ARG A 65 10.16 -12.84 11.06
C ARG A 65 8.88 -12.23 11.59
N LEU A 66 7.91 -13.07 11.85
CA LEU A 66 6.68 -12.67 12.52
C LEU A 66 6.98 -12.42 14.00
N ASP A 67 6.81 -11.16 14.44
CA ASP A 67 7.00 -10.79 15.85
C ASP A 67 5.74 -11.17 16.64
N ASP A 68 5.65 -12.45 16.99
CA ASP A 68 4.57 -13.06 17.73
C ASP A 68 4.87 -13.15 19.24
N THR A 69 5.44 -12.09 19.81
CA THR A 69 5.76 -12.00 21.25
C THR A 69 4.54 -11.67 22.11
N ASN A 70 3.43 -11.21 21.53
CA ASN A 70 2.21 -10.86 22.24
C ASN A 70 1.10 -11.92 22.02
N PRO A 71 0.80 -12.77 23.03
CA PRO A 71 -0.12 -13.89 22.85
C PRO A 71 -1.60 -13.50 22.61
N GLU A 72 -1.98 -12.22 22.83
CA GLU A 72 -3.39 -11.81 22.83
C GLU A 72 -3.90 -11.29 21.48
N THR A 73 -3.04 -10.96 20.52
CA THR A 73 -3.43 -10.15 19.35
C THR A 73 -3.16 -10.79 18.00
N GLU A 74 -2.75 -12.05 17.95
CA GLU A 74 -2.23 -12.68 16.75
C GLU A 74 -3.23 -13.64 16.13
N GLU A 75 -3.46 -13.48 14.81
CA GLU A 75 -4.37 -14.31 14.03
C GLU A 75 -3.64 -14.88 12.81
N GLU A 76 -3.83 -16.17 12.54
CA GLU A 76 -3.27 -16.88 11.38
C GLU A 76 -3.65 -16.20 10.04
N ALA A 77 -4.82 -15.58 9.99
CA ALA A 77 -5.27 -14.83 8.82
C ALA A 77 -4.34 -13.64 8.47
N PHE A 78 -3.76 -12.98 9.48
CA PHE A 78 -2.80 -11.90 9.23
C PHE A 78 -1.45 -12.42 8.77
N VAL A 79 -1.00 -13.57 9.29
CA VAL A 79 0.24 -14.24 8.85
C VAL A 79 0.18 -14.50 7.35
N ASN A 80 -0.87 -15.17 6.88
CA ASN A 80 -1.06 -15.47 5.46
C ASN A 80 -1.12 -14.20 4.60
N SER A 81 -1.84 -13.18 5.09
CA SER A 81 -1.94 -11.90 4.40
C SER A 81 -0.59 -11.19 4.24
N ILE A 82 0.28 -11.27 5.27
CA ILE A 82 1.61 -10.66 5.22
C ILE A 82 2.48 -11.33 4.15
N VAL A 83 2.47 -12.66 4.08
CA VAL A 83 3.22 -13.41 3.06
C VAL A 83 2.70 -13.07 1.66
N GLU A 84 1.37 -13.12 1.45
CA GLU A 84 0.76 -12.77 0.17
C GLU A 84 1.11 -11.34 -0.29
N ASP A 85 1.12 -10.38 0.63
CA ASP A 85 1.44 -8.98 0.31
C ASP A 85 2.91 -8.79 -0.07
N ILE A 86 3.84 -9.52 0.58
CA ILE A 86 5.28 -9.51 0.23
C ILE A 86 5.49 -10.12 -1.16
N GLU A 87 4.88 -11.29 -1.42
CA GLU A 87 4.96 -11.98 -2.71
C GLU A 87 4.34 -11.14 -3.83
N TRP A 88 3.20 -10.52 -3.57
CA TRP A 88 2.57 -9.62 -4.54
C TRP A 88 3.44 -8.40 -4.85
N LEU A 89 4.14 -7.86 -3.85
CA LEU A 89 5.15 -6.83 -4.08
C LEU A 89 6.35 -7.32 -4.90
N GLY A 90 6.48 -8.63 -5.16
CA GLY A 90 7.50 -9.25 -5.99
C GLY A 90 8.77 -9.59 -5.23
N TYR A 91 8.67 -9.84 -3.93
CA TYR A 91 9.74 -10.33 -3.08
C TYR A 91 9.43 -11.74 -2.56
N GLU A 92 10.48 -12.51 -2.30
CA GLU A 92 10.38 -13.86 -1.72
C GLU A 92 11.23 -13.90 -0.44
N PRO A 93 10.62 -14.15 0.73
CA PRO A 93 11.38 -14.34 1.95
C PRO A 93 12.29 -15.55 1.85
N ALA A 94 13.56 -15.40 2.22
CA ALA A 94 14.50 -16.53 2.25
C ALA A 94 14.02 -17.62 3.23
N GLU A 95 13.43 -17.20 4.35
CA GLU A 95 12.78 -18.05 5.34
C GLU A 95 11.66 -17.26 6.02
N VAL A 96 10.65 -17.99 6.51
CA VAL A 96 9.61 -17.44 7.39
C VAL A 96 9.81 -18.01 8.77
N ARG A 97 10.03 -17.14 9.76
CA ARG A 97 10.30 -17.50 11.15
C ARG A 97 9.37 -16.74 12.09
N HIS A 98 9.31 -17.21 13.34
CA HIS A 98 8.50 -16.57 14.38
C HIS A 98 9.38 -16.26 15.59
N ALA A 99 9.13 -15.13 16.25
CA ALA A 99 9.86 -14.80 17.49
C ALA A 99 9.64 -15.87 18.57
N SER A 100 8.47 -16.50 18.58
CA SER A 100 8.15 -17.62 19.48
C SER A 100 9.03 -18.88 19.29
N ASP A 101 9.68 -19.05 18.14
CA ASP A 101 10.65 -20.12 17.91
C ASP A 101 11.87 -19.99 18.83
N TYR A 102 12.14 -18.81 19.34
CA TYR A 102 13.32 -18.46 20.15
C TYR A 102 13.03 -18.29 21.63
N PHE A 103 11.80 -18.54 22.12
CA PHE A 103 11.43 -18.31 23.51
C PHE A 103 12.36 -19.01 24.52
N GLU A 104 12.79 -20.25 24.26
CA GLU A 104 13.76 -20.94 25.13
C GLU A 104 15.12 -20.23 25.10
N SER A 105 15.65 -19.90 23.94
CA SER A 105 16.95 -19.20 23.82
C SER A 105 16.90 -17.83 24.48
N LEU A 106 15.81 -17.09 24.30
CA LEU A 106 15.60 -15.79 24.94
C LEU A 106 15.53 -15.92 26.46
N HIS A 107 14.87 -16.99 26.97
CA HIS A 107 14.82 -17.29 28.40
C HIS A 107 16.22 -17.62 28.95
N ASP A 108 16.97 -18.50 28.29
CA ASP A 108 18.33 -18.85 28.70
C ASP A 108 19.25 -17.63 28.73
N TRP A 109 19.11 -16.73 27.76
CA TRP A 109 19.88 -15.50 27.74
C TRP A 109 19.47 -14.52 28.85
N ALA A 110 18.19 -14.48 29.23
CA ALA A 110 17.73 -13.72 30.37
C ALA A 110 18.31 -14.29 31.69
N VAL A 111 18.34 -15.62 31.85
CA VAL A 111 19.00 -16.30 32.99
C VAL A 111 20.47 -15.91 33.08
N ARG A 112 21.21 -15.88 31.95
CA ARG A 112 22.62 -15.44 31.92
C ARG A 112 22.79 -13.98 32.39
N LEU A 113 21.86 -13.07 32.06
CA LEU A 113 21.91 -11.70 32.56
C LEU A 113 21.61 -11.64 34.06
N ILE A 114 20.70 -12.45 34.58
CA ILE A 114 20.46 -12.56 36.03
C ILE A 114 21.74 -13.07 36.74
N GLU A 115 22.39 -14.11 36.21
CA GLU A 115 23.63 -14.67 36.75
C GLU A 115 24.79 -13.64 36.80
N LYS A 116 24.85 -12.75 35.79
CA LYS A 116 25.79 -11.64 35.71
C LYS A 116 25.39 -10.47 36.68
N GLY A 117 24.25 -10.54 37.35
CA GLY A 117 23.70 -9.46 38.17
C GLY A 117 23.21 -8.24 37.36
N LEU A 118 22.92 -8.44 36.07
CA LEU A 118 22.47 -7.43 35.12
C LEU A 118 20.96 -7.46 34.86
N ALA A 119 20.22 -8.31 35.56
CA ALA A 119 18.75 -8.35 35.54
C ALA A 119 18.20 -8.74 36.92
N TYR A 120 16.99 -8.27 37.22
CA TYR A 120 16.32 -8.54 38.48
C TYR A 120 14.80 -8.64 38.31
N VAL A 121 14.18 -9.43 39.19
CA VAL A 121 12.71 -9.52 39.25
C VAL A 121 12.19 -8.38 40.10
N ASP A 122 11.26 -7.61 39.56
CA ASP A 122 10.61 -6.46 40.21
C ASP A 122 9.15 -6.81 40.51
N ASP A 123 8.73 -6.65 41.79
CA ASP A 123 7.36 -6.90 42.26
C ASP A 123 6.47 -5.66 42.12
N GLN A 124 6.96 -4.59 41.49
CA GLN A 124 6.15 -3.42 41.18
C GLN A 124 5.25 -3.67 39.98
N ASP A 125 4.04 -3.11 40.03
CA ASP A 125 3.13 -3.12 38.91
C ASP A 125 3.53 -2.10 37.82
N GLY A 126 2.88 -2.21 36.66
CA GLY A 126 3.20 -1.35 35.50
C GLY A 126 2.98 0.15 35.75
N GLU A 127 1.98 0.52 36.59
CA GLU A 127 1.70 1.93 36.93
C GLU A 127 2.82 2.48 37.80
N THR A 128 3.26 1.74 38.80
CA THR A 128 4.37 2.12 39.69
C THR A 128 5.69 2.24 38.92
N ILE A 129 6.00 1.27 38.04
CA ILE A 129 7.17 1.30 37.16
C ILE A 129 7.14 2.53 36.26
N SER A 130 6.01 2.83 35.65
CA SER A 130 5.83 4.01 34.81
C SER A 130 6.02 5.31 35.57
N ALA A 131 5.45 5.41 36.78
CA ALA A 131 5.56 6.59 37.65
C ALA A 131 7.00 6.83 38.15
N THR A 132 7.72 5.73 38.46
CA THR A 132 9.09 5.80 38.98
C THR A 132 10.16 5.92 37.90
N ARG A 133 9.83 5.72 36.64
CA ARG A 133 10.77 5.85 35.49
C ARG A 133 11.29 7.29 35.31
N GLY A 134 10.59 8.29 35.84
CA GLY A 134 10.92 9.68 35.67
C GLY A 134 10.48 10.27 34.34
N SER A 135 11.13 11.35 33.92
CA SER A 135 10.85 12.04 32.66
C SER A 135 12.15 12.43 31.95
N PHE A 136 12.08 13.06 30.78
CA PHE A 136 13.27 13.58 30.10
C PHE A 136 14.10 14.56 30.97
N ASN A 137 13.45 15.26 31.89
CA ASN A 137 14.08 16.28 32.73
C ASN A 137 14.35 15.81 34.19
N THR A 138 13.84 14.63 34.57
CA THR A 138 13.97 14.10 35.92
C THR A 138 14.44 12.64 35.87
N PRO A 139 15.51 12.29 36.65
CA PRO A 139 15.93 10.90 36.78
C PRO A 139 14.79 10.02 37.29
N GLY A 140 14.87 8.74 37.00
CA GLY A 140 14.02 7.74 37.61
C GLY A 140 14.46 7.41 39.04
N THR A 141 13.60 6.70 39.75
CA THR A 141 13.85 6.18 41.09
C THR A 141 14.09 4.67 41.02
N GLU A 142 15.14 4.21 41.68
CA GLU A 142 15.45 2.78 41.73
C GLU A 142 14.32 2.00 42.42
N SER A 143 14.05 0.80 41.94
CA SER A 143 13.10 -0.12 42.58
C SER A 143 13.68 -0.63 43.90
N PRO A 144 12.87 -0.80 44.97
CA PRO A 144 13.29 -1.45 46.21
C PRO A 144 13.73 -2.92 46.01
N PHE A 145 13.40 -3.53 44.87
CA PHE A 145 13.75 -4.90 44.53
C PHE A 145 15.00 -5.02 43.67
N ARG A 146 15.62 -3.91 43.28
CA ARG A 146 16.75 -3.85 42.36
C ARG A 146 18.00 -4.58 42.88
N ASP A 147 18.17 -4.66 44.21
CA ASP A 147 19.34 -5.27 44.86
C ASP A 147 19.07 -6.68 45.41
N ARG A 148 18.03 -7.36 44.93
CA ARG A 148 17.82 -8.78 45.21
C ARG A 148 19.04 -9.62 44.83
N SER A 149 19.32 -10.66 45.58
CA SER A 149 20.40 -11.60 45.26
C SER A 149 20.14 -12.33 43.94
N VAL A 150 21.22 -12.72 43.24
CA VAL A 150 21.15 -13.53 42.05
C VAL A 150 20.31 -14.80 42.25
N ALA A 151 20.55 -15.50 43.39
CA ALA A 151 19.81 -16.75 43.68
C ALA A 151 18.30 -16.52 43.86
N GLU A 152 17.90 -15.43 44.50
CA GLU A 152 16.46 -15.08 44.65
C GLU A 152 15.84 -14.68 43.29
N ASN A 153 16.56 -13.92 42.47
CA ASN A 153 16.07 -13.55 41.11
C ASN A 153 15.90 -14.78 40.22
N LEU A 154 16.80 -15.73 40.26
CA LEU A 154 16.70 -17.01 39.50
C LEU A 154 15.46 -17.81 39.97
N ASP A 155 15.28 -18.01 41.31
CA ASP A 155 14.11 -18.72 41.85
C ASP A 155 12.81 -18.04 41.40
N LEU A 156 12.72 -16.73 41.55
CA LEU A 156 11.51 -15.97 41.19
C LEU A 156 11.25 -16.03 39.66
N PHE A 157 12.27 -15.93 38.83
CA PHE A 157 12.09 -15.95 37.39
C PHE A 157 11.62 -17.32 36.88
N GLU A 158 12.16 -18.43 37.42
CA GLU A 158 11.67 -19.78 37.12
C GLU A 158 10.21 -19.98 37.59
N ARG A 159 9.83 -19.46 38.75
CA ARG A 159 8.45 -19.53 39.26
C ARG A 159 7.51 -18.63 38.45
N MET A 160 7.98 -17.50 37.90
CA MET A 160 7.22 -16.71 36.93
C MET A 160 6.94 -17.53 35.66
N ARG A 161 7.95 -18.24 35.14
CA ARG A 161 7.80 -19.15 33.99
C ARG A 161 6.80 -20.28 34.27
N ALA A 162 6.84 -20.83 35.47
CA ALA A 162 5.95 -21.90 35.92
C ALA A 162 4.47 -21.45 36.14
N GLY A 163 4.18 -20.14 36.01
CA GLY A 163 2.82 -19.61 36.17
C GLY A 163 2.36 -19.52 37.62
N GLU A 164 3.24 -19.48 38.61
CA GLU A 164 2.90 -19.40 40.01
C GLU A 164 2.32 -18.03 40.43
N PHE A 165 2.50 -17.02 39.59
CA PHE A 165 2.13 -15.64 39.94
C PHE A 165 1.05 -15.09 38.98
N PRO A 166 0.14 -14.24 39.52
CA PRO A 166 -0.88 -13.61 38.67
C PRO A 166 -0.30 -12.58 37.69
N ASP A 167 -1.04 -12.30 36.63
CA ASP A 167 -0.70 -11.30 35.62
C ASP A 167 -0.40 -9.96 36.24
N GLY A 168 0.66 -9.31 35.75
CA GLY A 168 1.06 -7.96 36.16
C GLY A 168 1.65 -7.86 37.56
N SER A 169 1.80 -8.97 38.32
CA SER A 169 2.33 -8.93 39.69
C SER A 169 3.85 -8.83 39.74
N ARG A 170 4.55 -9.25 38.70
CA ARG A 170 6.01 -9.22 38.56
C ARG A 170 6.44 -9.05 37.13
N VAL A 171 7.63 -8.46 36.97
CA VAL A 171 8.33 -8.35 35.69
C VAL A 171 9.82 -8.68 35.89
N LEU A 172 10.51 -9.11 34.83
CA LEU A 172 11.96 -9.10 34.80
C LEU A 172 12.43 -7.79 34.18
N ARG A 173 13.37 -7.10 34.83
CA ARG A 173 13.95 -5.86 34.35
C ARG A 173 15.45 -5.98 34.17
N ALA A 174 15.99 -5.36 33.11
CA ALA A 174 17.44 -5.15 33.03
C ALA A 174 17.89 -4.16 34.10
N LYS A 175 19.10 -4.37 34.66
CA LYS A 175 19.74 -3.51 35.68
C LYS A 175 20.79 -2.64 35.00
N ILE A 176 20.41 -1.43 34.60
CA ILE A 176 21.26 -0.51 33.84
C ILE A 176 21.51 0.78 34.64
N ASP A 177 20.73 1.84 34.43
CA ASP A 177 20.88 3.12 35.10
C ASP A 177 19.57 3.92 35.12
N MET A 178 18.94 4.06 36.28
CA MET A 178 17.70 4.82 36.45
C MET A 178 17.86 6.33 36.24
N ALA A 179 19.09 6.85 36.21
CA ALA A 179 19.38 8.25 35.94
C ALA A 179 19.78 8.53 34.48
N HIS A 180 19.84 7.52 33.64
CA HIS A 180 20.28 7.65 32.23
C HIS A 180 19.43 8.67 31.46
N GLU A 181 20.06 9.49 30.61
CA GLU A 181 19.37 10.49 29.76
C GLU A 181 18.37 9.84 28.80
N ASN A 182 18.75 8.70 28.16
CA ASN A 182 17.87 7.91 27.37
C ASN A 182 16.97 7.05 28.26
N MET A 183 15.67 7.33 28.22
CA MET A 183 14.68 6.61 29.05
C MET A 183 14.60 5.12 28.75
N GLN A 184 15.01 4.65 27.56
CA GLN A 184 15.02 3.22 27.22
C GLN A 184 16.08 2.44 28.01
N LEU A 185 17.10 3.13 28.57
CA LEU A 185 18.14 2.53 29.41
C LEU A 185 17.85 2.64 30.92
N ARG A 186 16.64 3.10 31.31
CA ARG A 186 16.23 3.19 32.72
C ARG A 186 15.56 1.90 33.17
N ASP A 187 16.36 0.87 33.43
CA ASP A 187 15.95 -0.47 33.86
C ASP A 187 14.70 -0.99 33.12
N PRO A 188 14.78 -1.21 31.80
CA PRO A 188 13.63 -1.61 30.97
C PRO A 188 13.10 -2.98 31.35
N VAL A 189 11.81 -3.19 31.10
CA VAL A 189 11.16 -4.50 31.27
C VAL A 189 11.60 -5.43 30.14
N MET A 190 12.06 -6.64 30.50
CA MET A 190 12.43 -7.72 29.61
C MET A 190 11.31 -8.76 29.46
N TYR A 191 10.71 -9.19 30.57
CA TYR A 191 9.62 -10.16 30.61
C TYR A 191 8.45 -9.68 31.47
N ARG A 192 7.24 -10.02 31.04
CA ARG A 192 5.97 -9.79 31.75
C ARG A 192 5.23 -11.11 31.93
N ILE A 193 4.46 -11.25 33.02
CA ILE A 193 3.58 -12.40 33.25
C ILE A 193 2.28 -12.18 32.48
N ARG A 194 1.90 -13.19 31.68
CA ARG A 194 0.64 -13.30 30.97
C ARG A 194 0.19 -14.75 30.98
N ASN A 195 -0.79 -15.10 31.80
CA ASN A 195 -1.32 -16.46 31.91
C ASN A 195 -2.39 -16.74 30.83
N VAL A 196 -2.01 -16.57 29.57
CA VAL A 196 -2.85 -16.80 28.38
C VAL A 196 -2.15 -17.75 27.42
N ALA A 197 -2.92 -18.55 26.68
CA ALA A 197 -2.37 -19.45 25.68
C ALA A 197 -1.86 -18.67 24.47
N HIS A 198 -0.64 -18.97 24.05
CA HIS A 198 -0.07 -18.44 22.82
C HIS A 198 -0.54 -19.29 21.61
N HIS A 199 -0.84 -18.67 20.47
CA HIS A 199 -1.39 -19.37 19.29
C HIS A 199 -0.49 -20.50 18.76
N ARG A 200 0.84 -20.41 18.91
CA ARG A 200 1.78 -21.46 18.48
C ARG A 200 2.29 -22.35 19.63
N THR A 201 2.67 -21.76 20.76
CA THR A 201 3.27 -22.52 21.87
C THR A 201 2.23 -23.01 22.90
N GLY A 202 0.97 -22.65 22.73
CA GLY A 202 -0.09 -23.07 23.65
C GLY A 202 0.14 -22.54 25.06
N GLN A 203 0.05 -23.43 26.07
CA GLN A 203 0.24 -23.10 27.49
C GLN A 203 1.65 -23.37 28.01
N ALA A 204 2.65 -23.49 27.12
CA ALA A 204 4.02 -23.77 27.53
C ALA A 204 4.70 -22.61 28.26
N TRP A 205 4.16 -21.40 28.12
CA TRP A 205 4.73 -20.19 28.67
C TRP A 205 3.68 -19.39 29.46
N SER A 206 4.08 -18.87 30.61
CA SER A 206 3.32 -17.92 31.43
C SER A 206 3.98 -16.54 31.49
N ILE A 207 5.20 -16.41 30.90
CA ILE A 207 5.94 -15.16 30.75
C ILE A 207 6.24 -14.94 29.26
N TYR A 208 6.19 -13.69 28.84
CA TYR A 208 6.45 -13.31 27.46
C TYR A 208 7.45 -12.17 27.41
N PRO A 209 8.41 -12.23 26.45
CA PRO A 209 9.39 -11.19 26.28
C PRO A 209 8.72 -9.90 25.77
N THR A 210 9.32 -8.75 26.10
CA THR A 210 8.98 -7.50 25.43
C THR A 210 9.72 -7.38 24.10
N TYR A 211 9.23 -6.50 23.24
CA TYR A 211 9.88 -6.19 21.95
C TYR A 211 11.36 -5.87 22.13
N ASP A 212 11.70 -4.96 23.05
CA ASP A 212 13.09 -4.52 23.27
C ASP A 212 14.02 -5.64 23.71
N TRP A 213 13.50 -6.65 24.39
CA TRP A 213 14.28 -7.84 24.74
C TRP A 213 14.38 -8.84 23.58
N ALA A 214 13.27 -9.14 22.90
CA ALA A 214 13.24 -10.18 21.88
C ALA A 214 13.95 -9.79 20.59
N HIS A 215 13.85 -8.53 20.17
CA HIS A 215 14.21 -8.08 18.84
C HIS A 215 15.68 -8.26 18.49
N GLY A 216 16.60 -7.68 19.27
CA GLY A 216 18.04 -7.76 19.00
C GLY A 216 18.59 -9.18 19.13
N GLN A 217 18.09 -9.92 20.10
CA GLN A 217 18.49 -11.30 20.34
C GLN A 217 18.02 -12.25 19.22
N SER A 218 16.81 -12.07 18.73
CA SER A 218 16.32 -12.80 17.56
C SER A 218 17.15 -12.48 16.32
N ASP A 219 17.49 -11.20 16.09
CA ASP A 219 18.40 -10.81 15.01
C ASP A 219 19.75 -11.55 15.09
N ALA A 220 20.32 -11.62 16.30
CA ALA A 220 21.59 -12.32 16.53
C ALA A 220 21.48 -13.83 16.31
N ILE A 221 20.41 -14.48 16.79
CA ILE A 221 20.16 -15.91 16.60
C ILE A 221 19.99 -16.25 15.12
N GLU A 222 19.31 -15.40 14.37
CA GLU A 222 19.07 -15.57 12.93
C GLU A 222 20.30 -15.23 12.08
N GLY A 223 21.32 -14.59 12.63
CA GLY A 223 22.50 -14.13 11.91
C GLY A 223 22.24 -12.94 10.99
N VAL A 224 21.25 -12.10 11.33
CA VAL A 224 21.04 -10.81 10.69
C VAL A 224 22.31 -9.98 10.81
N THR A 225 22.69 -9.30 9.76
CA THR A 225 23.89 -8.44 9.74
C THR A 225 23.51 -6.96 9.90
N HIS A 226 22.50 -6.55 9.16
CA HIS A 226 22.02 -5.18 9.13
C HIS A 226 20.53 -5.16 9.52
N SER A 227 20.28 -4.76 10.75
CA SER A 227 18.94 -4.65 11.34
C SER A 227 18.32 -3.31 10.93
N ILE A 228 17.42 -3.31 9.95
CA ILE A 228 16.86 -2.09 9.40
C ILE A 228 15.44 -1.89 9.97
N CYS A 229 15.12 -0.68 10.46
CA CYS A 229 13.82 -0.35 11.04
C CYS A 229 13.46 1.13 10.84
N THR A 230 12.31 1.56 11.36
CA THR A 230 11.88 2.97 11.26
C THR A 230 12.45 3.83 12.38
N LEU A 231 12.50 5.18 12.16
CA LEU A 231 13.08 6.16 13.10
C LEU A 231 12.44 6.17 14.49
N GLU A 232 11.26 5.60 14.65
CA GLU A 232 10.63 5.48 15.98
C GLU A 232 11.44 4.59 16.95
N PHE A 233 12.32 3.75 16.43
CA PHE A 233 13.21 2.87 17.19
C PHE A 233 14.62 3.46 17.41
N GLU A 234 14.90 4.69 16.97
CA GLU A 234 16.23 5.30 17.12
C GLU A 234 16.66 5.38 18.60
N SER A 235 15.72 5.73 19.50
CA SER A 235 16.01 5.77 20.94
C SER A 235 16.19 4.38 21.57
N HIS A 236 15.76 3.31 20.89
CA HIS A 236 15.87 1.92 21.36
C HIS A 236 17.23 1.29 20.99
N ARG A 237 17.93 1.79 19.93
CA ARG A 237 19.21 1.25 19.49
C ARG A 237 20.26 1.12 20.59
N PRO A 238 20.47 2.10 21.51
CA PRO A 238 21.45 1.92 22.59
C PRO A 238 21.11 0.76 23.53
N LEU A 239 19.82 0.43 23.71
CA LEU A 239 19.39 -0.72 24.49
C LEU A 239 19.62 -2.05 23.72
N TYR A 240 19.33 -2.04 22.43
CA TYR A 240 19.64 -3.15 21.51
C TYR A 240 21.12 -3.51 21.57
N ASP A 241 22.01 -2.52 21.40
CA ASP A 241 23.46 -2.70 21.43
C ASP A 241 23.91 -3.18 22.83
N TRP A 242 23.35 -2.61 23.92
CA TRP A 242 23.68 -3.00 25.29
C TRP A 242 23.40 -4.48 25.58
N PHE A 243 22.22 -4.98 25.17
CA PHE A 243 21.91 -6.39 25.39
C PHE A 243 22.89 -7.31 24.65
N LEU A 244 23.19 -7.05 23.39
CA LEU A 244 24.11 -7.87 22.59
C LEU A 244 25.52 -7.84 23.17
N GLU A 245 25.99 -6.69 23.66
CA GLU A 245 27.27 -6.53 24.33
C GLU A 245 27.34 -7.35 25.63
N GLN A 246 26.29 -7.22 26.49
CA GLN A 246 26.28 -7.93 27.78
C GLN A 246 26.15 -9.45 27.61
N LEU A 247 25.54 -9.91 26.52
CA LEU A 247 25.45 -11.33 26.13
C LEU A 247 26.72 -11.83 25.44
N GLU A 248 27.66 -10.93 25.11
CA GLU A 248 28.91 -11.26 24.42
C GLU A 248 28.65 -11.98 23.07
N VAL A 249 27.67 -11.44 22.31
CA VAL A 249 27.30 -12.00 21.02
C VAL A 249 28.47 -11.85 20.02
N PRO A 250 28.96 -12.93 19.40
CA PRO A 250 29.95 -12.80 18.34
C PRO A 250 29.36 -12.16 17.09
N GLU A 251 30.09 -11.21 16.48
CA GLU A 251 29.65 -10.50 15.25
C GLU A 251 28.20 -9.95 15.36
N PRO A 252 27.91 -9.07 16.36
CA PRO A 252 26.56 -8.63 16.62
C PRO A 252 25.99 -7.86 15.41
N PRO A 253 24.69 -8.02 15.11
CA PRO A 253 24.01 -7.17 14.16
C PRO A 253 24.01 -5.72 14.62
N HIS A 254 23.91 -4.77 13.69
CA HIS A 254 23.75 -3.36 14.01
C HIS A 254 22.44 -2.81 13.47
N GLN A 255 21.77 -1.95 14.28
CA GLN A 255 20.48 -1.37 13.93
C GLN A 255 20.65 -0.05 13.17
N TYR A 256 19.90 0.11 12.07
CA TYR A 256 19.86 1.30 11.23
C TYR A 256 18.42 1.77 11.08
N GLU A 257 18.13 3.04 11.31
CA GLU A 257 16.79 3.58 11.27
C GLU A 257 16.59 4.52 10.08
N PHE A 258 15.47 4.36 9.39
CA PHE A 258 15.05 5.21 8.28
C PHE A 258 13.69 5.86 8.54
N ALA A 259 13.42 6.98 7.86
CA ALA A 259 12.16 7.70 7.96
C ALA A 259 11.00 6.89 7.39
N ARG A 260 9.91 6.76 8.16
CA ARG A 260 8.68 6.11 7.70
C ARG A 260 8.05 6.88 6.53
N LEU A 261 7.25 6.19 5.72
CA LEU A 261 6.47 6.80 4.65
C LEU A 261 5.12 7.27 5.20
N GLU A 262 4.87 8.57 5.06
CA GLU A 262 3.55 9.17 5.23
C GLU A 262 3.09 9.75 3.89
N LEU A 263 1.80 9.59 3.57
CA LEU A 263 1.16 10.18 2.40
C LEU A 263 0.15 11.23 2.83
N THR A 264 -0.02 12.27 2.00
CA THR A 264 -1.11 13.23 2.17
C THR A 264 -2.47 12.52 2.03
N HIS A 265 -3.50 13.06 2.70
CA HIS A 265 -4.88 12.55 2.68
C HIS A 265 -5.04 11.10 3.13
N THR A 266 -4.10 10.60 3.96
CA THR A 266 -4.01 9.18 4.31
C THR A 266 -3.72 9.02 5.80
N VAL A 267 -4.29 8.00 6.43
CA VAL A 267 -3.94 7.53 7.78
C VAL A 267 -3.38 6.12 7.68
N THR A 268 -2.35 5.81 8.47
CA THR A 268 -1.71 4.48 8.51
C THR A 268 -1.81 3.84 9.90
N SER A 269 -2.35 4.54 10.90
CA SER A 269 -2.55 3.98 12.23
C SER A 269 -3.58 2.85 12.18
N LYS A 270 -3.20 1.64 12.62
CA LYS A 270 -4.06 0.44 12.70
C LYS A 270 -5.39 0.74 13.40
N ARG A 271 -5.36 1.40 14.56
CA ARG A 271 -6.57 1.76 15.32
C ARG A 271 -7.53 2.63 14.49
N ARG A 272 -6.99 3.61 13.74
CA ARG A 272 -7.80 4.50 12.90
C ARG A 272 -8.36 3.75 11.69
N LEU A 273 -7.57 2.88 11.06
CA LEU A 273 -8.03 2.05 9.94
C LEU A 273 -9.11 1.06 10.39
N ALA A 274 -8.92 0.37 11.52
CA ALA A 274 -9.92 -0.53 12.10
C ALA A 274 -11.24 0.20 12.40
N LYS A 275 -11.16 1.46 12.86
CA LYS A 275 -12.34 2.27 13.12
C LYS A 275 -13.12 2.61 11.83
N LEU A 276 -12.44 2.89 10.71
CA LEU A 276 -13.10 3.10 9.42
C LEU A 276 -13.91 1.89 8.97
N VAL A 277 -13.39 0.68 9.20
CA VAL A 277 -14.08 -0.58 8.88
C VAL A 277 -15.24 -0.81 9.87
N ALA A 278 -15.01 -0.66 11.16
CA ALA A 278 -16.03 -0.88 12.19
C ALA A 278 -17.22 0.08 12.09
N ASP A 279 -16.96 1.35 11.71
CA ASP A 279 -18.00 2.37 11.54
C ASP A 279 -18.68 2.29 10.16
N GLY A 280 -18.29 1.34 9.28
CA GLY A 280 -18.86 1.15 7.95
C GLY A 280 -18.57 2.29 6.96
N VAL A 281 -17.53 3.09 7.21
CA VAL A 281 -17.06 4.15 6.29
C VAL A 281 -16.48 3.54 5.01
N VAL A 282 -15.84 2.39 5.16
CA VAL A 282 -15.28 1.57 4.08
C VAL A 282 -15.86 0.15 4.18
N GLU A 283 -15.87 -0.58 3.05
CA GLU A 283 -16.47 -1.93 2.97
C GLU A 283 -15.63 -3.00 3.67
N GLY A 284 -14.32 -2.78 3.79
CA GLY A 284 -13.39 -3.73 4.41
C GLY A 284 -11.96 -3.22 4.34
N TRP A 285 -11.03 -4.08 4.74
CA TRP A 285 -9.60 -3.77 4.72
C TRP A 285 -9.02 -3.72 3.30
N ASP A 286 -9.71 -4.26 2.32
CA ASP A 286 -9.40 -4.25 0.89
C ASP A 286 -10.19 -3.18 0.11
N ASP A 287 -10.93 -2.30 0.79
CA ASP A 287 -11.63 -1.19 0.12
C ASP A 287 -10.62 -0.35 -0.70
N PRO A 288 -10.89 -0.07 -1.99
CA PRO A 288 -9.99 0.69 -2.87
C PRO A 288 -9.63 2.10 -2.38
N ARG A 289 -10.27 2.62 -1.34
CA ARG A 289 -9.93 3.89 -0.68
C ARG A 289 -8.96 3.74 0.47
N MET A 290 -8.71 2.49 0.91
CA MET A 290 -7.82 2.19 2.02
C MET A 290 -6.35 2.21 1.56
N PRO A 291 -5.41 2.68 2.41
CA PRO A 291 -3.99 2.66 2.11
C PRO A 291 -3.33 1.31 2.39
N THR A 292 -4.11 0.26 2.66
CA THR A 292 -3.63 -1.10 2.80
C THR A 292 -3.09 -1.62 1.47
N ILE A 293 -2.13 -2.54 1.50
CA ILE A 293 -1.59 -3.15 0.27
C ILE A 293 -2.73 -3.81 -0.51
N ARG A 294 -3.64 -4.51 0.18
CA ARG A 294 -4.83 -5.13 -0.44
C ARG A 294 -5.77 -4.12 -1.07
N GLY A 295 -6.03 -2.98 -0.40
CA GLY A 295 -6.85 -1.91 -0.96
C GLY A 295 -6.22 -1.27 -2.19
N LEU A 296 -4.91 -1.01 -2.17
CA LEU A 296 -4.16 -0.50 -3.32
C LEU A 296 -4.16 -1.51 -4.48
N ARG A 297 -3.95 -2.80 -4.19
CA ARG A 297 -4.02 -3.90 -5.17
C ARG A 297 -5.39 -3.97 -5.84
N ARG A 298 -6.48 -4.01 -5.06
CA ARG A 298 -7.85 -4.04 -5.57
C ARG A 298 -8.20 -2.79 -6.38
N ARG A 299 -7.64 -1.63 -6.01
CA ARG A 299 -7.74 -0.40 -6.81
C ARG A 299 -6.97 -0.46 -8.12
N GLY A 300 -6.12 -1.46 -8.33
CA GLY A 300 -5.34 -1.66 -9.55
C GLY A 300 -3.99 -0.93 -9.55
N TYR A 301 -3.42 -0.63 -8.38
CA TYR A 301 -2.05 -0.10 -8.31
C TYR A 301 -1.07 -1.23 -8.60
N PRO A 302 -0.20 -1.11 -9.64
CA PRO A 302 0.80 -2.15 -9.91
C PRO A 302 1.87 -2.20 -8.81
N ALA A 303 2.24 -3.41 -8.41
CA ALA A 303 3.34 -3.62 -7.44
C ALA A 303 4.65 -2.96 -7.89
N ALA A 304 4.97 -3.03 -9.19
CA ALA A 304 6.15 -2.38 -9.76
C ALA A 304 6.15 -0.85 -9.54
N ALA A 305 5.00 -0.19 -9.67
CA ALA A 305 4.87 1.24 -9.43
C ALA A 305 5.09 1.60 -7.95
N ILE A 306 4.55 0.80 -7.03
CA ILE A 306 4.75 0.99 -5.58
C ILE A 306 6.22 0.80 -5.21
N ARG A 307 6.88 -0.25 -5.72
CA ARG A 307 8.33 -0.47 -5.51
C ARG A 307 9.16 0.68 -6.04
N ALA A 308 8.90 1.12 -7.29
CA ALA A 308 9.63 2.22 -7.90
C ALA A 308 9.46 3.52 -7.11
N PHE A 309 8.26 3.83 -6.64
CA PHE A 309 8.00 4.98 -5.78
C PHE A 309 8.76 4.87 -4.45
N CYS A 310 8.69 3.73 -3.76
CA CYS A 310 9.37 3.53 -2.48
C CYS A 310 10.90 3.62 -2.62
N ARG A 311 11.48 3.10 -3.72
CA ARG A 311 12.91 3.24 -4.03
C ARG A 311 13.31 4.71 -4.28
N GLU A 312 12.49 5.48 -4.98
CA GLU A 312 12.76 6.91 -5.26
C GLU A 312 12.63 7.79 -4.00
N VAL A 313 11.60 7.54 -3.18
CA VAL A 313 11.49 8.20 -1.86
C VAL A 313 12.73 7.95 -1.02
N GLY A 314 13.35 6.78 -1.18
CA GLY A 314 14.63 6.42 -0.62
C GLY A 314 14.66 6.32 0.90
N THR A 315 15.86 6.10 1.44
CA THR A 315 16.13 6.03 2.88
C THR A 315 16.70 7.36 3.36
N THR A 316 15.94 8.09 4.15
CA THR A 316 16.33 9.36 4.79
C THR A 316 16.18 9.23 6.29
N ARG A 317 16.86 10.14 7.06
CA ARG A 317 16.74 10.22 8.52
C ARG A 317 15.78 11.33 8.99
N THR A 318 14.93 11.83 8.11
CA THR A 318 13.96 12.87 8.43
C THR A 318 12.58 12.46 7.93
N ASN A 319 11.63 12.33 8.83
CA ASN A 319 10.25 12.06 8.48
C ASN A 319 9.71 13.17 7.58
N SER A 320 9.07 12.79 6.48
CA SER A 320 8.42 13.71 5.56
C SER A 320 7.15 13.09 5.02
N ARG A 321 6.11 13.92 4.88
CA ARG A 321 4.88 13.52 4.20
C ARG A 321 5.05 13.75 2.71
N LYS A 322 4.79 12.71 1.92
CA LYS A 322 4.82 12.76 0.45
C LYS A 322 3.42 13.01 -0.08
N ALA A 323 3.32 13.76 -1.18
CA ALA A 323 2.05 13.92 -1.87
C ALA A 323 1.61 12.57 -2.47
N ILE A 324 0.35 12.18 -2.26
CA ILE A 324 -0.18 10.94 -2.85
C ILE A 324 -0.15 11.00 -4.39
N GLU A 325 -0.24 12.19 -4.97
CA GLU A 325 -0.11 12.44 -6.42
C GLU A 325 1.26 12.00 -6.96
N GLU A 326 2.30 12.04 -6.14
CA GLU A 326 3.63 11.53 -6.48
C GLU A 326 3.55 10.01 -6.71
N LEU A 327 2.99 9.24 -5.78
CA LEU A 327 2.74 7.80 -5.97
C LEU A 327 1.89 7.54 -7.21
N GLU A 328 0.80 8.28 -7.41
CA GLU A 328 -0.07 8.14 -8.57
C GLU A 328 0.64 8.44 -9.90
N SER A 329 1.70 9.26 -9.89
CA SER A 329 2.50 9.50 -11.09
C SER A 329 3.28 8.24 -11.52
N TYR A 330 3.79 7.46 -10.56
CA TYR A 330 4.43 6.17 -10.81
C TYR A 330 3.43 5.14 -11.33
N VAL A 331 2.24 5.09 -10.73
CA VAL A 331 1.14 4.23 -11.20
C VAL A 331 0.77 4.55 -12.65
N ARG A 332 0.60 5.83 -12.99
CA ARG A 332 0.31 6.26 -14.37
C ARG A 332 1.40 5.87 -15.36
N ARG A 333 2.66 6.05 -15.00
CA ARG A 333 3.81 5.72 -15.85
C ARG A 333 3.84 4.23 -16.17
N GLU A 334 3.67 3.39 -15.15
CA GLU A 334 3.62 1.94 -15.30
C GLU A 334 2.44 1.51 -16.18
N LEU A 335 1.25 1.99 -15.86
CA LEU A 335 0.04 1.64 -16.59
C LEU A 335 0.01 2.20 -18.02
N ASN A 336 0.68 3.32 -18.30
CA ASN A 336 0.80 3.80 -19.67
C ASN A 336 1.55 2.81 -20.57
N ALA A 337 2.55 2.15 -20.02
CA ALA A 337 3.33 1.15 -20.76
C ALA A 337 2.62 -0.21 -20.86
N THR A 338 1.90 -0.63 -19.80
CA THR A 338 1.41 -2.01 -19.66
C THR A 338 -0.08 -2.19 -19.93
N ALA A 339 -0.92 -1.20 -19.64
CA ALA A 339 -2.37 -1.35 -19.73
C ALA A 339 -2.88 -1.28 -21.17
N GLN A 340 -3.71 -2.25 -21.55
CA GLN A 340 -4.39 -2.23 -22.85
C GLN A 340 -5.49 -1.15 -22.89
N ARG A 341 -5.73 -0.58 -24.07
CA ARG A 341 -6.75 0.46 -24.28
C ARG A 341 -8.08 -0.18 -24.60
N ARG A 342 -9.15 0.30 -23.97
CA ARG A 342 -10.53 -0.15 -24.19
C ARG A 342 -11.44 1.06 -24.32
N MET A 343 -12.51 0.93 -25.10
CA MET A 343 -13.55 1.95 -25.18
C MET A 343 -14.64 1.65 -24.15
N ALA A 344 -14.92 2.62 -23.30
CA ALA A 344 -15.97 2.58 -22.31
C ALA A 344 -16.62 3.96 -22.19
N VAL A 345 -17.91 3.99 -21.92
CA VAL A 345 -18.70 5.21 -21.72
C VAL A 345 -19.27 5.14 -20.32
N THR A 346 -18.85 6.04 -19.46
CA THR A 346 -19.22 6.03 -18.04
C THR A 346 -20.54 6.70 -17.76
N ARG A 347 -20.88 7.75 -18.53
CA ARG A 347 -22.18 8.44 -18.49
C ARG A 347 -22.75 8.46 -19.89
N PRO A 348 -23.53 7.44 -20.28
CA PRO A 348 -23.93 7.23 -21.66
C PRO A 348 -24.96 8.25 -22.16
N LEU A 349 -24.68 8.77 -23.35
CA LEU A 349 -25.63 9.52 -24.18
C LEU A 349 -25.74 8.80 -25.52
N LYS A 350 -26.96 8.54 -25.97
CA LYS A 350 -27.21 7.87 -27.25
C LYS A 350 -26.83 8.79 -28.41
N LEU A 351 -26.14 8.23 -29.41
CA LEU A 351 -25.86 8.86 -30.67
C LEU A 351 -26.40 7.96 -31.80
N THR A 352 -27.24 8.51 -32.66
CA THR A 352 -27.81 7.79 -33.80
C THR A 352 -27.33 8.40 -35.11
N LEU A 353 -26.77 7.58 -35.99
CA LEU A 353 -26.37 7.97 -37.35
C LEU A 353 -27.57 7.93 -38.28
N LEU A 354 -27.88 9.08 -38.85
CA LEU A 354 -28.90 9.18 -39.89
C LEU A 354 -28.40 8.51 -41.17
N ASP A 355 -29.27 7.83 -41.88
CA ASP A 355 -28.97 7.14 -43.16
C ASP A 355 -27.91 6.01 -43.02
N TRP A 356 -27.76 5.40 -41.81
CA TRP A 356 -26.92 4.23 -41.65
C TRP A 356 -27.49 3.05 -42.47
N PRO A 357 -26.66 2.33 -43.24
CA PRO A 357 -27.11 1.27 -44.09
C PRO A 357 -27.75 0.10 -43.33
N THR A 358 -28.71 -0.56 -43.96
CA THR A 358 -29.35 -1.77 -43.45
C THR A 358 -29.12 -2.94 -44.40
N GLU A 359 -29.09 -4.14 -43.85
CA GLU A 359 -29.07 -5.39 -44.56
C GLU A 359 -30.40 -5.66 -45.30
N ALA A 360 -30.45 -6.68 -46.15
CA ALA A 360 -31.64 -7.02 -46.88
C ALA A 360 -32.85 -7.45 -46.02
N ASP A 361 -32.59 -7.87 -44.78
CA ASP A 361 -33.62 -8.22 -43.78
C ASP A 361 -34.06 -7.03 -42.93
N GLY A 362 -33.50 -5.84 -43.18
CA GLY A 362 -33.79 -4.61 -42.43
C GLY A 362 -32.98 -4.42 -41.15
N SER A 363 -32.11 -5.34 -40.79
CA SER A 363 -31.18 -5.14 -39.65
C SER A 363 -30.11 -4.11 -39.99
N PRO A 364 -29.61 -3.33 -39.02
CA PRO A 364 -28.52 -2.39 -39.26
C PRO A 364 -27.22 -3.13 -39.63
N VAL A 365 -26.50 -2.63 -40.62
CA VAL A 365 -25.18 -3.15 -40.99
C VAL A 365 -24.26 -3.05 -39.78
N VAL A 366 -23.48 -4.10 -39.50
CA VAL A 366 -22.43 -4.12 -38.48
C VAL A 366 -21.08 -4.07 -39.17
N GLU A 367 -20.34 -2.99 -38.98
CA GLU A 367 -18.95 -2.92 -39.42
C GLU A 367 -18.01 -3.28 -38.28
N TRP A 368 -16.84 -3.83 -38.64
CA TRP A 368 -15.81 -4.18 -37.69
C TRP A 368 -14.57 -3.33 -37.94
N PHE A 369 -14.11 -2.67 -36.91
CA PHE A 369 -12.88 -1.86 -36.93
C PHE A 369 -11.76 -2.55 -36.16
N GLU A 370 -10.60 -2.63 -36.79
CA GLU A 370 -9.39 -3.09 -36.12
C GLU A 370 -8.79 -1.95 -35.29
N VAL A 371 -8.65 -2.18 -33.97
CA VAL A 371 -8.14 -1.18 -33.04
C VAL A 371 -6.95 -1.74 -32.28
N VAL A 372 -5.87 -0.95 -32.19
CA VAL A 372 -4.66 -1.30 -31.45
C VAL A 372 -4.96 -1.44 -29.96
N ASN A 373 -4.52 -2.54 -29.34
CA ASN A 373 -4.71 -2.77 -27.91
C ASN A 373 -3.82 -1.87 -27.04
N ASN A 374 -2.55 -1.71 -27.41
CA ASN A 374 -1.63 -0.85 -26.70
C ASN A 374 -0.66 -0.18 -27.68
N PRO A 375 -0.73 1.15 -27.89
CA PRO A 375 0.18 1.84 -28.79
C PRO A 375 1.62 1.86 -28.32
N GLU A 376 1.87 1.69 -26.99
CA GLU A 376 3.23 1.65 -26.42
C GLU A 376 3.85 0.24 -26.51
N ASN A 377 3.02 -0.80 -26.70
CA ASN A 377 3.46 -2.18 -26.83
C ASN A 377 2.80 -2.88 -28.02
N PRO A 378 3.42 -2.88 -29.20
CA PRO A 378 2.88 -3.54 -30.38
C PRO A 378 2.63 -5.06 -30.24
N ALA A 379 3.29 -5.72 -29.26
CA ALA A 379 3.10 -7.14 -29.00
C ALA A 379 1.70 -7.46 -28.44
N ASP A 380 1.00 -6.47 -27.88
CA ASP A 380 -0.38 -6.63 -27.40
C ASP A 380 -1.38 -6.76 -28.57
N GLY A 381 -0.95 -6.55 -29.83
CA GLY A 381 -1.75 -6.75 -31.03
C GLY A 381 -2.94 -5.79 -31.17
N THR A 382 -3.95 -6.28 -31.88
CA THR A 382 -5.17 -5.54 -32.21
C THR A 382 -6.41 -6.34 -31.81
N ARG A 383 -7.56 -5.69 -31.81
CA ARG A 383 -8.88 -6.30 -31.63
C ARG A 383 -9.88 -5.75 -32.62
N LEU A 384 -10.94 -6.50 -32.87
CA LEU A 384 -12.07 -6.06 -33.67
C LEU A 384 -13.15 -5.46 -32.77
N VAL A 385 -13.59 -4.26 -33.11
CA VAL A 385 -14.64 -3.52 -32.38
C VAL A 385 -15.84 -3.34 -33.30
N PRO A 386 -17.05 -3.76 -32.88
CA PRO A 386 -18.26 -3.60 -33.69
C PRO A 386 -18.72 -2.15 -33.72
N PHE A 387 -19.20 -1.70 -34.89
CA PHE A 387 -19.76 -0.39 -35.14
C PHE A 387 -21.11 -0.51 -35.85
N THR A 388 -22.08 0.27 -35.38
CA THR A 388 -23.44 0.33 -35.97
C THR A 388 -23.92 1.75 -36.09
N GLY A 389 -25.12 1.96 -36.60
CA GLY A 389 -25.80 3.26 -36.66
C GLY A 389 -26.20 3.80 -35.27
N GLU A 390 -26.19 2.98 -34.23
CA GLU A 390 -26.51 3.39 -32.86
C GLU A 390 -25.29 3.19 -31.95
N LEU A 391 -24.91 4.24 -31.23
CA LEU A 391 -23.72 4.29 -30.41
C LEU A 391 -24.02 4.93 -29.05
N TRP A 392 -23.16 4.61 -28.07
CA TRP A 392 -23.06 5.36 -26.83
C TRP A 392 -21.81 6.24 -26.87
N ILE A 393 -21.95 7.49 -26.42
CA ILE A 393 -20.86 8.46 -26.23
C ILE A 393 -20.93 9.02 -24.82
N GLU A 394 -19.86 9.66 -24.33
CA GLU A 394 -19.92 10.38 -23.06
C GLU A 394 -20.88 11.56 -23.13
N GLN A 395 -21.73 11.72 -22.11
CA GLN A 395 -22.65 12.83 -21.99
C GLN A 395 -21.92 14.20 -22.05
N ASP A 396 -20.72 14.28 -21.48
CA ASP A 396 -19.87 15.48 -21.53
C ASP A 396 -19.27 15.77 -22.91
N ASP A 397 -19.31 14.83 -23.83
CA ASP A 397 -18.83 15.03 -25.21
C ASP A 397 -19.84 15.79 -26.08
N PHE A 398 -21.07 16.03 -25.60
CA PHE A 398 -22.07 16.82 -26.28
C PHE A 398 -22.50 18.04 -25.47
N ARG A 399 -22.67 19.19 -26.13
CA ARG A 399 -23.29 20.40 -25.59
C ARG A 399 -24.16 21.03 -26.66
N GLU A 400 -25.46 21.23 -26.38
CA GLU A 400 -26.39 21.91 -27.29
C GLU A 400 -26.00 23.38 -27.46
N VAL A 401 -25.65 24.05 -26.35
CA VAL A 401 -25.10 25.40 -26.33
C VAL A 401 -23.65 25.35 -25.82
N PRO A 402 -22.67 25.25 -26.72
CA PRO A 402 -21.28 25.08 -26.33
C PRO A 402 -20.69 26.38 -25.77
N PRO A 403 -19.93 26.32 -24.65
CA PRO A 403 -19.19 27.46 -24.17
C PRO A 403 -18.00 27.79 -25.10
N PRO A 404 -17.38 28.99 -24.98
CA PRO A 404 -16.18 29.32 -25.73
C PRO A 404 -15.06 28.26 -25.56
N LYS A 405 -14.38 27.93 -26.67
CA LYS A 405 -13.30 26.92 -26.72
C LYS A 405 -13.75 25.46 -26.47
N TYR A 406 -15.04 25.19 -26.52
CA TYR A 406 -15.54 23.82 -26.54
C TYR A 406 -15.36 23.24 -27.94
N PHE A 407 -14.54 22.20 -28.09
CA PHE A 407 -14.19 21.61 -29.39
C PHE A 407 -14.83 20.23 -29.63
N ARG A 408 -15.72 19.77 -28.73
CA ARG A 408 -16.42 18.50 -28.86
C ARG A 408 -17.73 18.66 -29.63
N LEU A 409 -18.58 17.64 -29.67
CA LEU A 409 -19.80 17.61 -30.46
C LEU A 409 -20.80 18.69 -30.02
N SER A 410 -21.34 19.42 -30.99
CA SER A 410 -22.39 20.40 -30.80
C SER A 410 -23.14 20.58 -32.13
N PRO A 411 -24.36 21.19 -32.15
CA PRO A 411 -25.11 21.38 -33.38
C PRO A 411 -24.27 21.97 -34.51
N GLY A 412 -24.28 21.30 -35.67
CA GLY A 412 -23.52 21.68 -36.87
C GLY A 412 -22.01 21.51 -36.81
N ARG A 413 -21.45 21.03 -35.69
CA ARG A 413 -20.01 20.78 -35.57
C ARG A 413 -19.65 19.35 -35.87
N GLU A 414 -18.62 19.18 -36.72
CA GLU A 414 -18.06 17.90 -37.07
C GLU A 414 -16.98 17.46 -36.05
N VAL A 415 -17.02 16.19 -35.67
CA VAL A 415 -16.02 15.52 -34.81
C VAL A 415 -15.68 14.15 -35.37
N ARG A 416 -14.55 13.59 -34.91
CA ARG A 416 -14.12 12.25 -35.27
C ARG A 416 -14.56 11.25 -34.20
N LEU A 417 -15.23 10.19 -34.59
CA LEU A 417 -15.35 8.98 -33.80
C LEU A 417 -14.05 8.17 -33.97
N ARG A 418 -13.42 7.81 -32.85
CA ARG A 418 -12.08 7.20 -32.83
C ARG A 418 -12.02 5.96 -33.73
N GLY A 419 -11.12 6.00 -34.72
CA GLY A 419 -10.91 4.88 -35.66
C GLY A 419 -12.09 4.56 -36.58
N ALA A 420 -13.21 5.31 -36.54
CA ALA A 420 -14.41 5.04 -37.31
C ALA A 420 -14.72 6.15 -38.32
N TYR A 421 -15.66 7.03 -38.06
CA TYR A 421 -16.16 8.03 -39.01
C TYR A 421 -16.10 9.45 -38.44
N LEU A 422 -16.22 10.42 -39.35
CA LEU A 422 -16.55 11.81 -38.99
C LEU A 422 -18.06 11.94 -38.91
N VAL A 423 -18.54 12.61 -37.87
CA VAL A 423 -19.98 12.82 -37.60
C VAL A 423 -20.29 14.27 -37.30
N THR A 424 -21.45 14.72 -37.71
CA THR A 424 -21.94 16.09 -37.47
C THR A 424 -23.31 16.04 -36.81
N ALA A 425 -23.49 16.66 -35.65
CA ALA A 425 -24.78 16.72 -34.97
C ALA A 425 -25.79 17.56 -35.78
N ARG A 426 -26.97 16.99 -36.01
CA ARG A 426 -28.06 17.60 -36.77
C ARG A 426 -29.25 17.93 -35.92
N ASP A 427 -29.62 17.04 -35.01
CA ASP A 427 -30.82 17.17 -34.18
C ASP A 427 -30.59 16.51 -32.81
N VAL A 428 -31.42 16.78 -31.84
CA VAL A 428 -31.43 16.18 -30.51
C VAL A 428 -32.83 15.74 -30.09
N VAL A 429 -32.90 14.64 -29.36
CA VAL A 429 -34.11 14.20 -28.68
C VAL A 429 -33.95 14.53 -27.19
N LYS A 430 -35.02 15.08 -26.60
CA LYS A 430 -35.07 15.46 -25.18
C LYS A 430 -36.12 14.67 -24.43
N ASP A 431 -35.87 14.41 -23.17
CA ASP A 431 -36.84 13.87 -22.23
C ASP A 431 -37.88 14.95 -21.79
N GLU A 432 -38.84 14.55 -20.97
CA GLU A 432 -39.87 15.46 -20.43
C GLU A 432 -39.30 16.58 -19.54
N ALA A 433 -38.10 16.36 -18.95
CA ALA A 433 -37.39 17.34 -18.14
C ALA A 433 -36.53 18.30 -18.99
N GLY A 434 -36.44 18.08 -20.33
CA GLY A 434 -35.65 18.88 -21.25
C GLY A 434 -34.19 18.47 -21.36
N ASN A 435 -33.77 17.36 -20.75
CA ASN A 435 -32.40 16.84 -20.90
C ASN A 435 -32.25 16.16 -22.26
N VAL A 436 -31.10 16.32 -22.88
CA VAL A 436 -30.76 15.61 -24.12
C VAL A 436 -30.51 14.14 -23.80
N VAL A 437 -31.28 13.24 -24.42
CA VAL A 437 -31.17 11.78 -24.28
C VAL A 437 -30.65 11.10 -25.53
N GLU A 438 -30.71 11.76 -26.69
CA GLU A 438 -30.17 11.27 -27.95
C GLU A 438 -29.67 12.42 -28.82
N VAL A 439 -28.55 12.20 -29.50
CA VAL A 439 -28.01 13.12 -30.52
C VAL A 439 -28.07 12.41 -31.87
N ARG A 440 -28.75 13.04 -32.85
CA ARG A 440 -28.85 12.53 -34.22
C ARG A 440 -27.80 13.18 -35.11
N CYS A 441 -26.96 12.37 -35.72
CA CYS A 441 -25.83 12.83 -36.52
C CYS A 441 -25.91 12.36 -37.97
N SER A 442 -25.50 13.18 -38.92
CA SER A 442 -25.02 12.67 -40.21
C SER A 442 -23.59 12.17 -40.07
N PHE A 443 -23.19 11.23 -40.90
CA PHE A 443 -21.81 10.76 -40.97
C PHE A 443 -21.25 10.98 -42.38
N ASP A 444 -19.92 11.00 -42.51
CA ASP A 444 -19.19 11.08 -43.75
C ASP A 444 -18.72 9.66 -44.17
N PRO A 445 -19.37 9.00 -45.14
CA PRO A 445 -19.01 7.63 -45.52
C PRO A 445 -17.58 7.50 -46.06
N GLU A 446 -17.02 8.57 -46.63
CA GLU A 446 -15.68 8.55 -47.20
C GLU A 446 -14.57 8.71 -46.12
N SER A 447 -14.97 8.98 -44.89
CA SER A 447 -14.05 9.17 -43.74
C SER A 447 -13.79 7.90 -42.93
N ARG A 448 -14.06 6.69 -43.51
CA ARG A 448 -13.82 5.41 -42.84
C ARG A 448 -12.38 5.33 -42.30
N GLY A 449 -12.22 4.96 -41.02
CA GLY A 449 -10.92 5.04 -40.32
C GLY A 449 -10.64 6.41 -39.70
N GLY A 450 -11.56 7.38 -39.81
CA GLY A 450 -11.49 8.70 -39.16
C GLY A 450 -10.67 9.73 -39.91
N THR A 451 -10.31 9.50 -41.18
CA THR A 451 -9.56 10.48 -41.99
C THR A 451 -10.44 11.00 -43.12
N PRO A 452 -10.70 12.31 -43.24
CA PRO A 452 -11.52 12.84 -44.32
C PRO A 452 -10.77 12.78 -45.65
N ALA A 453 -11.50 12.41 -46.73
CA ALA A 453 -10.93 12.27 -48.07
C ALA A 453 -10.38 13.58 -48.63
N ASP A 454 -10.96 14.71 -48.26
CA ASP A 454 -10.57 16.08 -48.69
C ASP A 454 -9.43 16.69 -47.85
N GLY A 455 -8.92 15.95 -46.84
CA GLY A 455 -7.80 16.41 -46.00
C GLY A 455 -8.13 17.54 -45.01
N ARG A 456 -9.44 17.87 -44.80
CA ARG A 456 -9.82 18.89 -43.81
C ARG A 456 -9.43 18.49 -42.38
N LYS A 457 -9.11 19.48 -41.56
CA LYS A 457 -8.70 19.23 -40.16
C LYS A 457 -9.89 19.17 -39.23
N VAL A 458 -10.11 18.01 -38.59
CA VAL A 458 -11.09 17.80 -37.52
C VAL A 458 -10.38 17.82 -36.17
N LYS A 459 -10.78 18.77 -35.29
CA LYS A 459 -10.02 19.10 -34.06
C LYS A 459 -10.29 18.15 -32.90
N SER A 460 -11.38 17.39 -32.91
CA SER A 460 -11.78 16.56 -31.77
C SER A 460 -11.98 15.12 -32.15
N THR A 461 -11.54 14.22 -31.29
CA THR A 461 -11.79 12.79 -31.38
C THR A 461 -12.53 12.34 -30.13
N MET A 462 -13.62 11.59 -30.28
CA MET A 462 -14.43 11.01 -29.22
C MET A 462 -14.32 9.49 -29.28
N HIS A 463 -14.34 8.83 -28.13
CA HIS A 463 -14.54 7.39 -28.04
C HIS A 463 -16.05 7.09 -28.06
N TRP A 464 -16.39 5.85 -28.34
CA TRP A 464 -17.75 5.40 -28.53
C TRP A 464 -17.86 3.90 -28.22
N VAL A 465 -19.07 3.42 -27.97
CA VAL A 465 -19.37 1.99 -27.87
C VAL A 465 -20.62 1.71 -28.70
N SER A 466 -20.62 0.62 -29.49
CA SER A 466 -21.79 0.21 -30.27
C SER A 466 -22.96 -0.14 -29.35
N ALA A 467 -24.10 0.52 -29.50
CA ALA A 467 -25.21 0.35 -28.57
C ALA A 467 -25.77 -1.08 -28.53
N PRO A 468 -25.98 -1.78 -29.68
CA PRO A 468 -26.45 -3.16 -29.65
C PRO A 468 -25.46 -4.19 -29.13
N HIS A 469 -24.16 -3.85 -29.04
CA HIS A 469 -23.10 -4.76 -28.65
C HIS A 469 -22.48 -4.39 -27.28
N ALA A 470 -22.88 -3.26 -26.72
CA ALA A 470 -22.37 -2.80 -25.43
C ALA A 470 -22.76 -3.76 -24.30
N LEU A 471 -21.84 -3.94 -23.36
CA LEU A 471 -22.12 -4.60 -22.09
C LEU A 471 -22.44 -3.54 -21.04
N ASP A 472 -23.42 -3.84 -20.20
CA ASP A 472 -23.73 -3.05 -19.02
C ASP A 472 -22.66 -3.27 -17.97
N ALA A 473 -22.14 -2.18 -17.41
CA ALA A 473 -21.08 -2.23 -16.42
C ALA A 473 -21.33 -1.22 -15.30
N THR A 474 -20.72 -1.48 -14.15
CA THR A 474 -20.64 -0.54 -13.04
C THR A 474 -19.23 0.04 -12.96
N VAL A 475 -19.12 1.34 -12.76
CA VAL A 475 -17.83 2.02 -12.60
C VAL A 475 -17.80 2.74 -11.26
N ALA A 476 -16.83 2.39 -10.42
CA ALA A 476 -16.57 3.07 -9.17
C ALA A 476 -15.49 4.15 -9.36
N LEU A 477 -15.86 5.39 -9.14
CA LEU A 477 -14.94 6.53 -9.15
C LEU A 477 -14.55 6.84 -7.70
N TYR A 478 -13.27 7.11 -7.49
CA TYR A 478 -12.74 7.42 -6.16
C TYR A 478 -12.11 8.80 -6.13
N ASP A 479 -12.38 9.52 -5.06
CA ASP A 479 -11.67 10.71 -4.62
C ASP A 479 -10.89 10.39 -3.33
N ARG A 480 -10.18 11.35 -2.77
CA ARG A 480 -9.46 11.21 -1.49
C ARG A 480 -10.44 10.82 -0.38
N LEU A 481 -10.07 9.83 0.45
CA LEU A 481 -10.90 9.42 1.59
C LEU A 481 -11.00 10.54 2.64
N PHE A 482 -9.96 11.37 2.75
CA PHE A 482 -9.90 12.51 3.66
C PHE A 482 -9.69 13.82 2.89
N THR A 483 -10.37 14.87 3.30
CA THR A 483 -10.25 16.21 2.70
C THR A 483 -8.97 16.93 3.13
N ALA A 484 -8.49 16.67 4.36
CA ALA A 484 -7.27 17.28 4.88
C ALA A 484 -6.01 16.54 4.39
N GLU A 485 -4.93 17.26 4.07
CA GLU A 485 -3.62 16.66 3.76
C GLU A 485 -3.06 15.85 4.93
N ALA A 486 -3.35 16.27 6.16
CA ALA A 486 -2.95 15.61 7.41
C ALA A 486 -4.19 15.29 8.26
N PRO A 487 -4.88 14.17 8.02
CA PRO A 487 -6.14 13.87 8.69
C PRO A 487 -6.01 13.81 10.22
N GLY A 488 -6.85 14.57 10.91
CA GLY A 488 -6.88 14.64 12.36
C GLY A 488 -5.77 15.48 13.01
N GLU A 489 -4.89 16.12 12.24
CA GLU A 489 -3.82 16.96 12.82
C GLU A 489 -4.41 18.18 13.53
N ARG A 490 -5.48 18.75 13.00
CA ARG A 490 -6.15 19.93 13.56
C ARG A 490 -7.07 19.62 14.75
N THR A 491 -7.80 18.49 14.70
CA THR A 491 -8.86 18.15 15.67
C THR A 491 -8.47 17.06 16.67
N GLY A 492 -7.41 16.29 16.40
CA GLY A 492 -7.07 15.05 17.09
C GLY A 492 -7.75 13.80 16.51
N GLU A 493 -8.87 13.98 15.78
CA GLU A 493 -9.70 12.89 15.25
C GLU A 493 -9.72 12.91 13.71
N ALA A 494 -9.17 11.88 13.08
CA ALA A 494 -9.09 11.81 11.62
C ALA A 494 -10.46 11.73 10.94
N LEU A 495 -11.46 11.17 11.62
CA LEU A 495 -12.82 11.03 11.07
C LEU A 495 -13.53 12.37 10.84
N ASP A 496 -13.10 13.45 11.49
CA ASP A 496 -13.62 14.79 11.26
C ASP A 496 -13.28 15.34 9.87
N ASP A 497 -12.25 14.78 9.25
CA ASP A 497 -11.77 15.17 7.92
C ASP A 497 -12.23 14.22 6.81
N LEU A 498 -13.21 13.33 7.06
CA LEU A 498 -13.73 12.42 6.04
C LEU A 498 -14.34 13.18 4.85
N ASN A 499 -14.11 12.65 3.66
CA ASN A 499 -14.73 13.12 2.43
C ASN A 499 -15.99 12.27 2.14
N PRO A 500 -17.20 12.82 2.32
CA PRO A 500 -18.45 12.10 2.06
C PRO A 500 -18.64 11.73 0.57
N ALA A 501 -17.94 12.43 -0.34
CA ALA A 501 -17.95 12.17 -1.77
C ALA A 501 -16.75 11.34 -2.24
N SER A 502 -16.09 10.60 -1.32
CA SER A 502 -14.89 9.81 -1.65
C SER A 502 -15.15 8.65 -2.63
N ARG A 503 -16.42 8.28 -2.86
CA ARG A 503 -16.83 7.23 -3.81
C ARG A 503 -18.10 7.64 -4.55
N GLU A 504 -18.10 7.47 -5.87
CA GLU A 504 -19.29 7.58 -6.73
C GLU A 504 -19.44 6.29 -7.54
N LEU A 505 -20.64 5.70 -7.55
CA LEU A 505 -20.95 4.52 -8.35
C LEU A 505 -21.78 4.93 -9.56
N LEU A 506 -21.32 4.59 -10.75
CA LEU A 506 -22.00 4.78 -12.03
C LEU A 506 -22.47 3.40 -12.49
N THR A 507 -23.77 3.14 -12.39
CA THR A 507 -24.37 1.81 -12.65
C THR A 507 -24.79 1.59 -14.09
N ASP A 508 -24.80 2.65 -14.91
CA ASP A 508 -25.32 2.61 -16.28
C ASP A 508 -24.21 2.66 -17.35
N ALA A 509 -22.95 2.45 -16.94
CA ALA A 509 -21.83 2.50 -17.86
C ALA A 509 -21.96 1.45 -18.98
N LYS A 510 -21.44 1.78 -20.16
CA LYS A 510 -21.43 0.92 -21.35
C LYS A 510 -20.00 0.65 -21.78
N VAL A 511 -19.64 -0.61 -21.86
CA VAL A 511 -18.29 -1.03 -22.25
C VAL A 511 -18.29 -1.90 -23.50
N GLU A 512 -17.18 -1.88 -24.23
CA GLU A 512 -17.04 -2.71 -25.43
C GLU A 512 -17.02 -4.21 -25.10
N PRO A 513 -17.41 -5.09 -26.05
CA PRO A 513 -17.50 -6.55 -25.82
C PRO A 513 -16.21 -7.21 -25.35
N ALA A 514 -15.04 -6.65 -25.71
CA ALA A 514 -13.74 -7.20 -25.31
C ALA A 514 -13.49 -7.16 -23.79
N LEU A 515 -14.35 -6.50 -23.02
CA LEU A 515 -14.30 -6.47 -21.55
C LEU A 515 -15.17 -7.56 -20.89
N ALA A 516 -15.87 -8.40 -21.68
CA ALA A 516 -16.67 -9.51 -21.13
C ALA A 516 -15.85 -10.47 -20.26
N ASP A 517 -14.61 -10.73 -20.69
CA ASP A 517 -13.71 -11.71 -20.08
C ASP A 517 -12.53 -11.01 -19.36
N ALA A 518 -12.71 -9.77 -18.92
CA ALA A 518 -11.67 -9.06 -18.14
C ALA A 518 -11.32 -9.88 -16.89
N ALA A 519 -10.05 -10.20 -16.73
CA ALA A 519 -9.59 -10.99 -15.61
C ALA A 519 -9.69 -10.18 -14.28
N PRO A 520 -9.96 -10.84 -13.14
CA PRO A 520 -9.91 -10.19 -11.84
C PRO A 520 -8.60 -9.43 -11.64
N GLY A 521 -8.67 -8.17 -11.22
CA GLY A 521 -7.52 -7.31 -11.03
C GLY A 521 -6.84 -6.80 -12.32
N GLU A 522 -7.32 -7.19 -13.50
CA GLU A 522 -6.81 -6.66 -14.77
C GLU A 522 -7.05 -5.16 -14.86
N VAL A 523 -5.98 -4.41 -15.17
CA VAL A 523 -6.06 -2.95 -15.33
C VAL A 523 -6.02 -2.60 -16.81
N VAL A 524 -7.04 -1.87 -17.25
CA VAL A 524 -7.15 -1.35 -18.61
C VAL A 524 -7.24 0.18 -18.60
N GLN A 525 -6.88 0.81 -19.70
CA GLN A 525 -7.17 2.23 -19.88
C GLN A 525 -8.54 2.37 -20.58
N PHE A 526 -9.52 2.96 -19.91
CA PHE A 526 -10.68 3.50 -20.61
C PHE A 526 -10.24 4.77 -21.34
N GLU A 527 -10.23 4.68 -22.67
CA GLU A 527 -9.69 5.73 -23.52
C GLU A 527 -10.25 7.11 -23.18
N ARG A 528 -9.37 8.09 -22.99
CA ARG A 528 -9.67 9.47 -22.60
C ARG A 528 -10.19 9.68 -21.16
N LEU A 529 -10.48 8.61 -20.41
CA LEU A 529 -11.07 8.69 -19.06
C LEU A 529 -10.04 8.43 -17.95
N GLY A 530 -9.29 7.34 -18.02
CA GLY A 530 -8.37 6.93 -16.97
C GLY A 530 -7.99 5.47 -17.05
N TYR A 531 -7.37 4.98 -15.98
CA TYR A 531 -7.08 3.56 -15.79
C TYR A 531 -8.06 2.97 -14.81
N PHE A 532 -8.51 1.75 -15.10
CA PHE A 532 -9.56 1.07 -14.35
C PHE A 532 -9.20 -0.39 -14.15
N ALA A 533 -9.35 -0.88 -12.93
CA ALA A 533 -9.16 -2.28 -12.56
C ALA A 533 -10.49 -3.01 -12.55
N ALA A 534 -10.56 -4.19 -13.15
CA ALA A 534 -11.68 -5.10 -12.99
C ALA A 534 -11.71 -5.62 -11.54
N ASP A 535 -12.90 -5.61 -10.91
CA ASP A 535 -13.05 -6.08 -9.52
C ASP A 535 -12.79 -7.58 -9.41
N ASP A 536 -12.20 -8.00 -8.29
CA ASP A 536 -11.84 -9.39 -8.04
C ASP A 536 -13.05 -10.31 -7.80
N HIS A 537 -14.21 -9.73 -7.44
CA HIS A 537 -15.37 -10.48 -6.97
C HIS A 537 -16.64 -10.25 -7.80
N THR A 538 -16.74 -9.09 -8.45
CA THR A 538 -17.96 -8.66 -9.15
C THR A 538 -17.67 -8.45 -10.63
N PRO A 539 -18.17 -9.31 -11.51
CA PRO A 539 -18.00 -9.15 -12.96
C PRO A 539 -18.50 -7.78 -13.44
N LEU A 540 -17.79 -7.20 -14.40
CA LEU A 540 -18.11 -5.89 -15.01
C LEU A 540 -18.25 -4.72 -14.00
N LEU A 541 -17.66 -4.86 -12.83
CA LEU A 541 -17.39 -3.75 -11.93
C LEU A 541 -15.94 -3.29 -12.15
N PHE A 542 -15.75 -2.00 -12.39
CA PHE A 542 -14.43 -1.42 -12.63
C PHE A 542 -14.12 -0.30 -11.64
N HIS A 543 -12.97 -0.39 -10.99
CA HIS A 543 -12.47 0.60 -10.04
C HIS A 543 -11.53 1.59 -10.73
N ARG A 544 -11.81 2.88 -10.66
CA ARG A 544 -10.86 3.88 -11.16
C ARG A 544 -9.56 3.85 -10.37
N THR A 545 -8.50 3.41 -11.00
CA THR A 545 -7.15 3.41 -10.44
C THR A 545 -6.60 4.83 -10.34
N VAL A 546 -6.37 5.48 -11.48
CA VAL A 546 -5.92 6.88 -11.59
C VAL A 546 -6.46 7.54 -12.86
N GLY A 547 -6.57 8.88 -12.84
CA GLY A 547 -6.89 9.66 -14.04
C GLY A 547 -5.69 9.77 -15.01
N LEU A 548 -5.95 10.24 -16.25
CA LEU A 548 -4.90 10.43 -17.26
C LEU A 548 -4.00 11.64 -17.00
N ARG A 549 -4.51 12.67 -16.30
CA ARG A 549 -3.73 13.87 -16.01
C ARG A 549 -2.69 13.58 -14.93
N ASP A 550 -1.46 13.97 -15.22
CA ASP A 550 -0.41 13.98 -14.21
C ASP A 550 -0.53 15.24 -13.35
N GLU A 551 -1.19 15.09 -12.19
CA GLU A 551 -1.36 16.18 -11.23
C GLU A 551 -0.04 16.51 -10.53
N TRP A 552 0.84 15.51 -10.31
CA TRP A 552 2.15 15.70 -9.71
C TRP A 552 3.02 16.63 -10.56
N ALA A 553 3.09 16.41 -11.87
CA ALA A 553 3.78 17.32 -12.79
C ALA A 553 3.22 18.75 -12.75
N SER A 554 1.95 18.91 -12.41
CA SER A 554 1.30 20.21 -12.24
C SER A 554 1.67 20.88 -10.91
N ILE A 555 1.80 20.10 -9.84
CA ILE A 555 2.25 20.56 -8.51
C ILE A 555 3.71 21.00 -8.58
N GLN A 556 4.59 20.19 -9.17
CA GLN A 556 6.01 20.52 -9.35
C GLN A 556 6.27 21.82 -10.12
N LYS A 557 5.39 22.18 -11.07
CA LYS A 557 5.50 23.44 -11.83
C LYS A 557 5.04 24.67 -11.06
N ARG A 558 4.35 24.50 -9.93
CA ARG A 558 3.83 25.59 -9.09
C ARG A 558 4.71 25.89 -7.88
N GLY A 559 5.53 24.92 -7.43
CA GLY A 559 6.55 25.06 -6.38
C GLY A 559 7.91 25.42 -6.99
#